data_e781f3bea9484dd154d0db3a7acbf7ef
#
_entry.id   e781f3bea9484dd154d0db3a7acbf7ef
#
_cell.length_a   1.000
_cell.length_b   1.000
_cell.length_c   1.000
_cell.angle_alpha   90.00
_cell.angle_beta   90.00
_cell.angle_gamma   90.00
#
_symmetry.space_group_name_H-M   'P 1'
#
loop_
_entity.id
_entity.type
_entity.pdbx_description
1 polymer ?
#
loop_
_entity_poly.entity_id
_entity_poly.type
_entity_poly.pdbx_seq_one_letter_code
_entity_poly.pdbx_strand_id
1 'polypeptide(L)'
;SYLFFNYLANTFLDRNKERRSRPVFREYLWVVLFNLVVLNIGLYIVIYSINGTTYRWGEALMINAVAVPIFLLYYFLIRNNILAKRYSEKIVQLEKLRVDQLETQLKLLKMQYHPHFLFNALNTIYFLIDEENEEAIEAVELLSDLLRYQLYDINTKVTIEEEIDYLRTYIQF
;
A
#
# COMPACT_ATOMS: atom_id res chain seq x y z
N SER A 1 15.15 15.57 -21.74
CA SER A 1 15.76 14.22 -21.47
C SER A 1 15.05 13.47 -20.35
N TYR A 2 14.76 14.10 -19.18
CA TYR A 2 14.09 13.45 -18.04
C TYR A 2 12.76 12.77 -18.41
N LEU A 3 11.87 13.47 -19.11
CA LEU A 3 10.55 12.95 -19.51
C LEU A 3 10.68 11.73 -20.43
N PHE A 4 11.65 11.71 -21.33
CA PHE A 4 11.91 10.60 -22.21
C PHE A 4 12.39 9.35 -21.46
N PHE A 5 13.39 9.49 -20.58
CA PHE A 5 13.90 8.38 -19.77
C PHE A 5 12.86 7.85 -18.77
N ASN A 6 12.04 8.73 -18.21
CA ASN A 6 10.95 8.35 -17.33
C ASN A 6 9.87 7.55 -18.10
N TYR A 7 9.48 8.02 -19.29
CA TYR A 7 8.56 7.31 -20.17
C TYR A 7 9.09 5.93 -20.56
N LEU A 8 10.36 5.86 -20.94
CA LEU A 8 11.02 4.63 -21.38
C LEU A 8 11.10 3.62 -20.23
N ALA A 9 11.51 4.06 -19.04
CA ALA A 9 11.57 3.23 -17.84
C ALA A 9 10.18 2.71 -17.44
N ASN A 10 9.14 3.54 -17.45
CA ASN A 10 7.78 3.12 -17.17
C ASN A 10 7.27 2.09 -18.18
N THR A 11 7.50 2.32 -19.48
CA THR A 11 7.08 1.42 -20.56
C THR A 11 7.73 0.04 -20.42
N PHE A 12 9.02 -0.04 -20.12
CA PHE A 12 9.71 -1.30 -19.91
C PHE A 12 9.29 -2.00 -18.62
N LEU A 13 9.06 -1.26 -17.55
CA LEU A 13 8.58 -1.81 -16.28
C LEU A 13 7.14 -2.33 -16.38
N ASP A 14 6.27 -1.69 -17.16
CA ASP A 14 4.89 -2.14 -17.37
C ASP A 14 4.83 -3.37 -18.27
N ARG A 15 5.64 -3.42 -19.35
CA ARG A 15 5.76 -4.62 -20.20
C ARG A 15 6.34 -5.84 -19.48
N ASN A 16 7.18 -5.63 -18.46
CA ASN A 16 7.71 -6.72 -17.63
C ASN A 16 6.66 -7.35 -16.71
N LYS A 17 5.55 -6.65 -16.42
CA LYS A 17 4.43 -7.15 -15.63
C LYS A 17 3.62 -8.23 -16.38
N GLU A 18 3.56 -8.14 -17.71
CA GLU A 18 2.76 -9.05 -18.55
C GLU A 18 3.53 -10.27 -19.08
N ARG A 19 4.86 -10.21 -19.14
CA ARG A 19 5.70 -11.32 -19.65
C ARG A 19 6.85 -11.63 -18.69
N ARG A 20 6.78 -12.81 -18.10
CA ARG A 20 7.81 -13.48 -17.29
C ARG A 20 9.22 -13.17 -17.79
N SER A 21 9.94 -12.30 -17.04
CA SER A 21 11.37 -11.97 -17.14
C SER A 21 11.94 -11.76 -18.56
N ARG A 22 11.73 -10.56 -19.11
CA ARG A 22 12.70 -10.09 -20.11
C ARG A 22 13.98 -9.68 -19.40
N PRO A 23 15.17 -10.13 -19.84
CA PRO A 23 16.41 -9.79 -19.16
C PRO A 23 16.57 -8.27 -19.12
N VAL A 24 16.81 -7.73 -17.94
CA VAL A 24 17.10 -6.31 -17.69
C VAL A 24 18.16 -5.78 -18.66
N PHE A 25 19.06 -6.65 -19.10
CA PHE A 25 20.09 -6.38 -20.10
C PHE A 25 19.53 -5.80 -21.42
N ARG A 26 18.39 -6.28 -21.92
CA ARG A 26 17.79 -5.75 -23.16
C ARG A 26 17.32 -4.31 -23.00
N GLU A 27 16.85 -3.95 -21.84
CA GLU A 27 16.42 -2.59 -21.51
C GLU A 27 17.61 -1.62 -21.59
N TYR A 28 18.72 -1.96 -20.91
CA TYR A 28 19.93 -1.17 -20.94
C TYR A 28 20.58 -1.12 -22.35
N LEU A 29 20.53 -2.22 -23.09
CA LEU A 29 21.03 -2.25 -24.47
C LEU A 29 20.30 -1.23 -25.36
N TRP A 30 18.98 -1.15 -25.26
CA TRP A 30 18.20 -0.16 -26.01
C TRP A 30 18.53 1.28 -25.61
N VAL A 31 18.75 1.53 -24.32
CA VAL A 31 19.15 2.85 -23.82
C VAL A 31 20.51 3.25 -24.39
N VAL A 32 21.47 2.32 -24.41
CA VAL A 32 22.80 2.57 -24.98
C VAL A 32 22.72 2.83 -26.50
N LEU A 33 22.02 1.97 -27.23
CA LEU A 33 21.88 2.13 -28.71
C LEU A 33 21.22 3.47 -29.04
N PHE A 34 20.13 3.80 -28.38
CA PHE A 34 19.44 5.08 -28.57
C PHE A 34 20.36 6.26 -28.28
N ASN A 35 21.11 6.20 -27.19
CA ASN A 35 22.04 7.25 -26.78
C ASN A 35 23.15 7.44 -27.82
N LEU A 36 23.77 6.34 -28.26
CA LEU A 36 24.81 6.36 -29.29
C LEU A 36 24.31 7.02 -30.60
N VAL A 37 23.11 6.67 -31.03
CA VAL A 37 22.53 7.22 -32.27
C VAL A 37 22.26 8.73 -32.10
N VAL A 38 21.58 9.13 -31.07
CA VAL A 38 21.20 10.54 -30.84
C VAL A 38 22.43 11.44 -30.63
N LEU A 39 23.43 10.97 -29.87
CA LEU A 39 24.61 11.73 -29.55
C LEU A 39 25.50 11.90 -30.79
N ASN A 40 25.71 10.84 -31.56
CA ASN A 40 26.57 10.94 -32.77
C ASN A 40 25.90 11.73 -33.88
N ILE A 41 24.57 11.65 -34.08
CA ILE A 41 23.86 12.53 -35.01
C ILE A 41 23.99 13.99 -34.59
N GLY A 42 23.79 14.28 -33.28
CA GLY A 42 23.95 15.63 -32.74
C GLY A 42 25.36 16.18 -32.95
N LEU A 43 26.40 15.39 -32.65
CA LEU A 43 27.80 15.77 -32.87
C LEU A 43 28.09 16.02 -34.33
N TYR A 44 27.60 15.16 -35.23
CA TYR A 44 27.79 15.33 -36.66
C TYR A 44 27.21 16.68 -37.14
N ILE A 45 25.98 17.00 -36.74
CA ILE A 45 25.32 18.26 -37.10
C ILE A 45 26.12 19.46 -36.61
N VAL A 46 26.55 19.44 -35.33
CA VAL A 46 27.27 20.54 -34.70
C VAL A 46 28.64 20.75 -35.38
N ILE A 47 29.42 19.70 -35.56
CA ILE A 47 30.76 19.79 -36.18
C ILE A 47 30.67 20.26 -37.61
N TYR A 48 29.71 19.76 -38.40
CA TYR A 48 29.49 20.19 -39.77
C TYR A 48 29.07 21.67 -39.86
N SER A 49 28.23 22.13 -38.96
CA SER A 49 27.73 23.53 -38.94
C SER A 49 28.78 24.55 -38.52
N ILE A 50 29.74 24.17 -37.66
CA ILE A 50 30.73 25.12 -37.11
C ILE A 50 32.01 25.13 -37.98
N ASN A 51 32.51 23.96 -38.33
CA ASN A 51 33.87 23.85 -38.90
C ASN A 51 33.86 23.50 -40.39
N GLY A 52 32.74 23.09 -40.99
CA GLY A 52 32.67 22.60 -42.37
C GLY A 52 33.57 21.37 -42.64
N THR A 53 34.09 20.73 -41.60
CA THR A 53 35.07 19.63 -41.68
C THR A 53 34.40 18.28 -41.40
N THR A 54 35.07 17.24 -41.86
CA THR A 54 34.62 15.86 -41.68
C THR A 54 34.75 15.41 -40.24
N TYR A 55 33.75 14.68 -39.79
CA TYR A 55 33.67 14.05 -38.45
C TYR A 55 34.86 13.11 -38.19
N ARG A 56 35.61 13.33 -37.12
CA ARG A 56 36.79 12.52 -36.73
C ARG A 56 36.35 11.44 -35.73
N TRP A 57 36.45 10.18 -36.15
CA TRP A 57 36.02 9.02 -35.34
C TRP A 57 36.70 8.94 -33.96
N GLY A 58 37.96 9.39 -33.80
CA GLY A 58 38.66 9.38 -32.53
C GLY A 58 38.06 10.32 -31.51
N GLU A 59 37.62 11.50 -31.92
CA GLU A 59 36.95 12.47 -31.00
C GLU A 59 35.58 11.96 -30.58
N ALA A 60 34.85 11.33 -31.50
CA ALA A 60 33.57 10.70 -31.18
C ALA A 60 33.71 9.56 -30.18
N LEU A 61 34.72 8.73 -30.28
CA LEU A 61 35.00 7.65 -29.34
C LEU A 61 35.25 8.19 -27.93
N MET A 62 36.06 9.25 -27.77
CA MET A 62 36.30 9.88 -26.45
C MET A 62 35.02 10.44 -25.83
N ILE A 63 34.21 11.15 -26.61
CA ILE A 63 32.95 11.74 -26.13
C ILE A 63 31.97 10.65 -25.71
N ASN A 64 31.83 9.60 -26.53
CA ASN A 64 30.95 8.48 -26.19
C ASN A 64 31.43 7.69 -24.97
N ALA A 65 32.75 7.54 -24.78
CA ALA A 65 33.34 6.84 -23.63
C ALA A 65 32.97 7.53 -22.30
N VAL A 66 32.78 8.84 -22.31
CA VAL A 66 32.37 9.61 -21.12
C VAL A 66 30.83 9.72 -21.03
N ALA A 67 30.18 10.02 -22.14
CA ALA A 67 28.75 10.29 -22.15
C ALA A 67 27.91 9.03 -21.86
N VAL A 68 28.24 7.88 -22.44
CA VAL A 68 27.45 6.65 -22.27
C VAL A 68 27.36 6.21 -20.80
N PRO A 69 28.47 6.12 -20.03
CA PRO A 69 28.39 5.80 -18.61
C PRO A 69 27.56 6.80 -17.80
N ILE A 70 27.66 8.09 -18.10
CA ILE A 70 26.88 9.12 -17.40
C ILE A 70 25.38 8.93 -17.67
N PHE A 71 24.97 8.68 -18.91
CA PHE A 71 23.59 8.42 -19.25
C PHE A 71 23.06 7.11 -18.67
N LEU A 72 23.90 6.08 -18.60
CA LEU A 72 23.53 4.81 -17.97
C LEU A 72 23.32 5.00 -16.46
N LEU A 73 24.21 5.73 -15.79
CA LEU A 73 24.05 6.06 -14.37
C LEU A 73 22.77 6.86 -14.12
N TYR A 74 22.52 7.87 -14.95
CA TYR A 74 21.31 8.69 -14.87
C TYR A 74 20.04 7.85 -15.08
N TYR A 75 20.03 6.97 -16.08
CA TYR A 75 18.93 6.05 -16.31
C TYR A 75 18.73 5.07 -15.14
N PHE A 76 19.81 4.54 -14.59
CA PHE A 76 19.80 3.67 -13.42
C PHE A 76 19.16 4.36 -12.20
N LEU A 77 19.52 5.60 -11.93
CA LEU A 77 18.94 6.38 -10.83
C LEU A 77 17.44 6.62 -11.02
N ILE A 78 17.02 7.01 -12.22
CA ILE A 78 15.59 7.20 -12.53
C ILE A 78 14.83 5.88 -12.34
N ARG A 79 15.34 4.80 -12.89
CA ARG A 79 14.73 3.47 -12.78
C ARG A 79 14.58 3.02 -11.34
N ASN A 80 15.61 3.19 -10.53
CA ASN A 80 15.58 2.84 -9.11
C ASN A 80 14.57 3.68 -8.34
N ASN A 81 14.46 4.97 -8.61
CA ASN A 81 13.44 5.83 -7.99
C ASN A 81 12.02 5.38 -8.34
N ILE A 82 11.77 5.03 -9.61
CA ILE A 82 10.45 4.53 -10.04
C ILE A 82 10.14 3.20 -9.36
N LEU A 83 11.11 2.29 -9.29
CA LEU A 83 10.94 1.00 -8.62
C LEU A 83 10.68 1.19 -7.12
N ALA A 84 11.46 2.02 -6.44
CA ALA A 84 11.28 2.32 -5.02
C ALA A 84 9.88 2.88 -4.74
N LYS A 85 9.41 3.83 -5.56
CA LYS A 85 8.06 4.37 -5.45
C LYS A 85 6.98 3.29 -5.63
N ARG A 86 7.10 2.46 -6.65
CA ARG A 86 6.16 1.35 -6.90
C ARG A 86 6.16 0.32 -5.77
N TYR A 87 7.32 0.03 -5.18
CA TYR A 87 7.41 -0.86 -4.02
C TYR A 87 6.74 -0.26 -2.80
N SER A 88 6.97 1.02 -2.52
CA SER A 88 6.32 1.73 -1.41
C SER A 88 4.80 1.74 -1.56
N GLU A 89 4.28 2.03 -2.75
CA GLU A 89 2.84 1.99 -3.04
C GLU A 89 2.24 0.60 -2.83
N LYS A 90 2.96 -0.46 -3.24
CA LYS A 90 2.52 -1.85 -3.03
C LYS A 90 2.50 -2.23 -1.55
N ILE A 91 3.50 -1.81 -0.77
CA ILE A 91 3.54 -2.06 0.68
C ILE A 91 2.33 -1.42 1.35
N VAL A 92 2.02 -0.16 1.02
CA VAL A 92 0.85 0.54 1.55
C VAL A 92 -0.46 -0.18 1.17
N GLN A 93 -0.58 -0.66 -0.08
CA GLN A 93 -1.76 -1.41 -0.50
C GLN A 93 -1.90 -2.75 0.24
N LEU A 94 -0.80 -3.49 0.42
CA LEU A 94 -0.80 -4.74 1.17
C LEU A 94 -1.17 -4.53 2.64
N GLU A 95 -0.68 -3.45 3.26
CA GLU A 95 -1.01 -3.12 4.65
C GLU A 95 -2.50 -2.78 4.81
N LYS A 96 -3.08 -2.01 3.88
CA LYS A 96 -4.52 -1.76 3.85
C LYS A 96 -5.33 -3.05 3.75
N LEU A 97 -4.98 -3.94 2.81
CA LEU A 97 -5.65 -5.22 2.67
C LEU A 97 -5.54 -6.08 3.93
N ARG A 98 -4.42 -6.02 4.62
CA ARG A 98 -4.22 -6.72 5.89
C ARG A 98 -5.12 -6.17 7.00
N VAL A 99 -5.23 -4.86 7.10
CA VAL A 99 -6.16 -4.21 8.05
C VAL A 99 -7.60 -4.62 7.75
N ASP A 100 -8.05 -4.50 6.50
CA ASP A 100 -9.40 -4.89 6.09
C ASP A 100 -9.69 -6.38 6.38
N GLN A 101 -8.68 -7.24 6.18
CA GLN A 101 -8.80 -8.67 6.51
C GLN A 101 -8.94 -8.90 8.02
N LEU A 102 -8.15 -8.21 8.84
CA LEU A 102 -8.25 -8.30 10.31
C LEU A 102 -9.60 -7.78 10.81
N GLU A 103 -10.09 -6.66 10.28
CA GLU A 103 -11.41 -6.14 10.61
C GLU A 103 -12.52 -7.14 10.26
N THR A 104 -12.42 -7.77 9.08
CA THR A 104 -13.36 -8.82 8.65
C THR A 104 -13.32 -10.02 9.60
N GLN A 105 -12.12 -10.47 9.98
CA GLN A 105 -11.97 -11.58 10.93
C GLN A 105 -12.55 -11.25 12.31
N LEU A 106 -12.30 -10.04 12.81
CA LEU A 106 -12.89 -9.56 14.06
C LEU A 106 -14.41 -9.54 13.98
N LYS A 107 -14.97 -9.05 12.86
CA LYS A 107 -16.42 -9.02 12.65
C LYS A 107 -17.01 -10.44 12.62
N LEU A 108 -16.36 -11.39 11.96
CA LEU A 108 -16.79 -12.79 11.91
C LEU A 108 -16.72 -13.43 13.30
N LEU A 109 -15.65 -13.19 14.05
CA LEU A 109 -15.49 -13.70 15.41
C LEU A 109 -16.61 -13.20 16.33
N LYS A 110 -16.97 -11.91 16.22
CA LYS A 110 -18.06 -11.31 16.99
C LYS A 110 -19.44 -11.86 16.61
N MET A 111 -19.66 -12.14 15.33
CA MET A 111 -20.91 -12.77 14.87
C MET A 111 -21.12 -14.18 15.42
N GLN A 112 -20.04 -14.88 15.86
CA GLN A 112 -20.16 -16.22 16.48
C GLN A 112 -20.89 -16.18 17.84
N TYR A 113 -20.88 -15.05 18.52
CA TYR A 113 -21.60 -14.92 19.80
C TYR A 113 -23.11 -14.78 19.66
N HIS A 114 -23.68 -14.68 18.44
CA HIS A 114 -25.12 -14.52 18.21
C HIS A 114 -25.78 -13.58 19.23
N PRO A 115 -25.57 -12.26 19.16
CA PRO A 115 -26.06 -11.33 20.18
C PRO A 115 -27.55 -11.53 20.50
N HIS A 116 -28.35 -11.71 19.48
CA HIS A 116 -29.78 -11.94 19.61
C HIS A 116 -30.11 -13.22 20.42
N PHE A 117 -29.32 -14.28 20.27
CA PHE A 117 -29.50 -15.50 21.08
C PHE A 117 -29.19 -15.26 22.53
N LEU A 118 -28.07 -14.55 22.82
CA LEU A 118 -27.70 -14.21 24.21
C LEU A 118 -28.77 -13.34 24.89
N PHE A 119 -29.27 -12.32 24.22
CA PHE A 119 -30.33 -11.49 24.76
C PHE A 119 -31.65 -12.25 24.98
N ASN A 120 -32.00 -13.15 24.05
CA ASN A 120 -33.20 -13.98 24.24
C ASN A 120 -33.03 -14.93 25.44
N ALA A 121 -31.84 -15.52 25.61
CA ALA A 121 -31.55 -16.38 26.74
C ALA A 121 -31.62 -15.62 28.07
N LEU A 122 -31.03 -14.42 28.14
CA LEU A 122 -31.09 -13.56 29.31
C LEU A 122 -32.53 -13.13 29.61
N ASN A 123 -33.30 -12.75 28.64
CA ASN A 123 -34.73 -12.43 28.81
C ASN A 123 -35.51 -13.64 29.37
N THR A 124 -35.23 -14.85 28.88
CA THR A 124 -35.85 -16.08 29.37
C THR A 124 -35.49 -16.32 30.82
N ILE A 125 -34.23 -16.11 31.20
CA ILE A 125 -33.76 -16.24 32.59
C ILE A 125 -34.45 -15.18 33.47
N TYR A 126 -34.50 -13.93 33.01
CA TYR A 126 -35.18 -12.82 33.71
C TYR A 126 -36.64 -13.18 34.07
N PHE A 127 -37.39 -13.74 33.11
CA PHE A 127 -38.79 -14.15 33.33
C PHE A 127 -38.95 -15.41 34.19
N LEU A 128 -37.89 -16.20 34.39
CA LEU A 128 -37.89 -17.37 35.25
C LEU A 128 -37.46 -17.09 36.69
N ILE A 129 -36.90 -15.90 36.95
CA ILE A 129 -36.51 -15.46 38.27
C ILE A 129 -37.79 -15.08 39.06
N ASP A 130 -37.85 -15.55 40.29
CA ASP A 130 -38.96 -15.20 41.19
C ASP A 130 -38.97 -13.69 41.49
N GLU A 131 -40.12 -13.03 41.40
CA GLU A 131 -40.24 -11.58 41.58
C GLU A 131 -39.74 -11.11 42.98
N GLU A 132 -39.68 -12.01 43.96
CA GLU A 132 -39.13 -11.71 45.28
C GLU A 132 -37.57 -11.70 45.32
N ASN A 133 -36.90 -12.16 44.25
CA ASN A 133 -35.43 -12.21 44.15
C ASN A 133 -34.87 -10.99 43.41
N GLU A 134 -34.99 -9.81 44.03
CA GLU A 134 -34.51 -8.55 43.45
C GLU A 134 -33.03 -8.57 43.07
N GLU A 135 -32.20 -9.25 43.85
CA GLU A 135 -30.74 -9.36 43.61
C GLU A 135 -30.40 -10.11 42.31
N ALA A 136 -31.16 -11.19 42.02
CA ALA A 136 -30.96 -11.93 40.75
C ALA A 136 -31.49 -11.16 39.54
N ILE A 137 -32.56 -10.41 39.69
CA ILE A 137 -33.11 -9.53 38.64
C ILE A 137 -32.09 -8.47 38.29
N GLU A 138 -31.56 -7.73 39.30
CA GLU A 138 -30.53 -6.70 39.09
C GLU A 138 -29.28 -7.27 38.43
N ALA A 139 -28.79 -8.44 38.82
CA ALA A 139 -27.63 -9.08 38.20
C ALA A 139 -27.85 -9.39 36.70
N VAL A 140 -29.02 -9.88 36.30
CA VAL A 140 -29.34 -10.16 34.89
C VAL A 140 -29.44 -8.88 34.07
N GLU A 141 -29.99 -7.81 34.62
CA GLU A 141 -30.06 -6.49 34.00
C GLU A 141 -28.65 -5.92 33.75
N LEU A 142 -27.79 -5.92 34.78
CA LEU A 142 -26.39 -5.49 34.67
C LEU A 142 -25.62 -6.30 33.61
N LEU A 143 -25.78 -7.63 33.61
CA LEU A 143 -25.15 -8.48 32.63
C LEU A 143 -25.65 -8.17 31.20
N SER A 144 -26.93 -7.89 31.04
CA SER A 144 -27.52 -7.52 29.76
C SER A 144 -26.90 -6.22 29.22
N ASP A 145 -26.72 -5.23 30.07
CA ASP A 145 -26.13 -3.94 29.73
C ASP A 145 -24.62 -4.08 29.37
N LEU A 146 -23.87 -4.87 30.13
CA LEU A 146 -22.47 -5.18 29.82
C LEU A 146 -22.32 -5.87 28.48
N LEU A 147 -23.16 -6.87 28.18
CA LEU A 147 -23.15 -7.56 26.90
C LEU A 147 -23.58 -6.65 25.76
N ARG A 148 -24.56 -5.77 25.98
CA ARG A 148 -24.98 -4.80 24.97
C ARG A 148 -23.83 -3.89 24.56
N TYR A 149 -23.12 -3.32 25.53
CA TYR A 149 -21.95 -2.48 25.28
C TYR A 149 -20.88 -3.24 24.49
N GLN A 150 -20.52 -4.45 24.89
CA GLN A 150 -19.47 -5.25 24.23
C GLN A 150 -19.82 -5.74 22.82
N LEU A 151 -21.10 -6.00 22.53
CA LEU A 151 -21.51 -6.62 21.27
C LEU A 151 -21.98 -5.62 20.21
N TYR A 152 -22.54 -4.49 20.59
CA TYR A 152 -23.12 -3.52 19.66
C TYR A 152 -22.25 -2.28 19.40
N ASP A 153 -21.47 -1.78 20.37
CA ASP A 153 -20.82 -0.47 20.26
C ASP A 153 -19.42 -0.45 19.63
N ILE A 154 -19.07 -1.46 18.88
CA ILE A 154 -17.70 -1.68 18.38
C ILE A 154 -17.28 -0.74 17.23
N ASN A 155 -18.23 -0.10 16.55
CA ASN A 155 -17.96 0.78 15.39
C ASN A 155 -18.19 2.27 15.68
N THR A 156 -18.61 2.63 16.88
CA THR A 156 -18.81 4.01 17.30
C THR A 156 -17.63 4.48 18.15
N LYS A 157 -17.20 5.71 17.92
CA LYS A 157 -16.28 6.37 18.86
C LYS A 157 -17.06 6.58 20.14
N VAL A 158 -16.69 5.84 21.17
CA VAL A 158 -17.24 6.00 22.52
C VAL A 158 -16.62 7.20 23.20
N THR A 159 -17.40 7.93 23.98
CA THR A 159 -16.91 9.02 24.80
C THR A 159 -16.23 8.47 26.05
N ILE A 160 -15.38 9.28 26.68
CA ILE A 160 -14.77 8.91 27.97
C ILE A 160 -15.84 8.68 29.05
N GLU A 161 -16.94 9.39 28.95
CA GLU A 161 -18.08 9.30 29.89
C GLU A 161 -18.77 7.94 29.77
N GLU A 162 -19.05 7.47 28.55
CA GLU A 162 -19.60 6.15 28.28
C GLU A 162 -18.67 5.02 28.76
N GLU A 163 -17.36 5.17 28.58
CA GLU A 163 -16.37 4.20 29.06
C GLU A 163 -16.33 4.15 30.59
N ILE A 164 -16.42 5.30 31.28
CA ILE A 164 -16.49 5.35 32.74
C ILE A 164 -17.76 4.69 33.26
N ASP A 165 -18.91 4.92 32.64
CA ASP A 165 -20.16 4.32 33.04
C ASP A 165 -20.15 2.80 32.81
N TYR A 166 -19.59 2.32 31.72
CA TYR A 166 -19.36 0.89 31.52
C TYR A 166 -18.48 0.28 32.61
N LEU A 167 -17.38 0.94 33.01
CA LEU A 167 -16.49 0.46 34.06
C LEU A 167 -17.22 0.46 35.44
N ARG A 168 -18.08 1.42 35.71
CA ARG A 168 -18.91 1.43 36.95
C ARG A 168 -19.85 0.23 36.98
N THR A 169 -20.57 -0.01 35.88
CA THR A 169 -21.47 -1.17 35.75
C THR A 169 -20.71 -2.48 35.92
N TYR A 170 -19.49 -2.58 35.34
CA TYR A 170 -18.64 -3.76 35.46
C TYR A 170 -18.17 -4.02 36.91
N ILE A 171 -17.89 -2.96 37.70
CA ILE A 171 -17.44 -3.10 39.08
C ILE A 171 -18.63 -3.43 40.00
N GLN A 172 -19.83 -2.99 39.64
CA GLN A 172 -21.06 -3.25 40.39
C GLN A 172 -21.57 -4.68 40.19
N PHE A 173 -21.37 -5.27 39.00
CA PHE A 173 -21.68 -6.67 38.66
C PHE A 173 -20.74 -7.63 39.40
#